data_c1a99ec822e4ea81236dc3d6024f8329
#
_entry.id   c1a99ec822e4ea81236dc3d6024f8329
#
_cell.length_a   1.000
_cell.length_b   1.000
_cell.length_c   1.000
_cell.angle_alpha   90.00
_cell.angle_beta   90.00
_cell.angle_gamma   90.00
#
_symmetry.space_group_name_H-M   'P 1'
#
loop_
_entity.id
_entity.type
_entity.pdbx_description
1 polymer ?
#
loop_
_entity_poly.entity_id
_entity_poly.type
_entity_poly.pdbx_seq_one_letter_code
_entity_poly.pdbx_strand_id
1 'polypeptide(L)'
;MKLHLNPVWILATALALDVSAAEEPAKKSPLEGIWLWSFTNSDGGHLAPRVKFKAKDGELTGISRFRAGSEAPVTNIIFKDGQVSFDVVRDYLGEPVVTHYRGKLNGTAIKGKITSTANGEQQIYDWDAKRVSGIDGVWKWTVTVGEWTIDSRVTLKADGEKLTGKLAGGRGGDLDIHRGKFKENRVYFEVERRNRDGEKSTNVYRGKLDGDKITGTFTSTFREYRTNEWDAARAD
;
A
#
# COMPACT_ATOMS: atom_id res chain seq x y z
N MET A 1 58.00 -24.80 -64.08
CA MET A 1 56.53 -24.93 -63.75
C MET A 1 56.38 -24.47 -62.34
N LYS A 2 55.93 -23.24 -62.11
CA LYS A 2 55.81 -22.63 -60.80
C LYS A 2 54.31 -22.62 -60.44
N LEU A 3 53.93 -23.38 -59.41
CA LEU A 3 52.56 -23.33 -58.84
C LEU A 3 52.44 -22.09 -57.93
N HIS A 4 51.48 -21.27 -58.24
CA HIS A 4 51.03 -20.19 -57.31
C HIS A 4 49.92 -20.73 -56.47
N LEU A 5 50.16 -20.79 -55.15
CA LEU A 5 49.10 -20.99 -54.17
C LEU A 5 48.51 -19.65 -53.76
N ASN A 6 47.24 -19.43 -53.99
CA ASN A 6 46.49 -18.28 -53.46
C ASN A 6 46.06 -18.60 -52.00
N PRO A 7 46.26 -17.64 -51.07
CA PRO A 7 45.68 -17.83 -49.69
C PRO A 7 44.20 -17.44 -49.68
N VAL A 8 43.38 -18.36 -49.21
CA VAL A 8 41.95 -18.13 -48.90
C VAL A 8 41.88 -17.44 -47.56
N TRP A 9 41.40 -16.21 -47.53
CA TRP A 9 41.07 -15.50 -46.27
C TRP A 9 39.70 -15.94 -45.82
N ILE A 10 39.61 -16.64 -44.65
CA ILE A 10 38.37 -16.95 -43.97
C ILE A 10 38.02 -15.75 -43.09
N LEU A 11 36.99 -15.01 -43.47
CA LEU A 11 36.42 -13.94 -42.65
C LEU A 11 35.56 -14.59 -41.55
N ALA A 12 36.06 -14.61 -40.32
CA ALA A 12 35.27 -15.01 -39.14
C ALA A 12 34.44 -13.82 -38.70
N THR A 13 33.15 -13.83 -39.01
CA THR A 13 32.16 -12.91 -38.43
C THR A 13 31.86 -13.32 -37.02
N ALA A 14 32.37 -12.58 -36.03
CA ALA A 14 31.96 -12.72 -34.63
C ALA A 14 30.57 -12.09 -34.47
N LEU A 15 29.54 -12.92 -34.22
CA LEU A 15 28.26 -12.44 -33.72
C LEU A 15 28.46 -12.04 -32.25
N ALA A 16 28.42 -10.73 -31.99
CA ALA A 16 28.26 -10.23 -30.63
C ALA A 16 26.85 -10.49 -30.20
N LEU A 17 26.66 -11.40 -29.25
CA LEU A 17 25.40 -11.57 -28.51
C LEU A 17 25.31 -10.41 -27.50
N ASP A 18 24.52 -9.41 -27.83
CA ASP A 18 24.06 -8.42 -26.85
C ASP A 18 23.22 -9.13 -25.79
N VAL A 19 23.85 -9.49 -24.69
CA VAL A 19 23.15 -9.90 -23.47
C VAL A 19 22.58 -8.63 -22.87
N SER A 20 21.33 -8.35 -23.22
CA SER A 20 20.53 -7.35 -22.49
C SER A 20 20.45 -7.81 -21.05
N ALA A 21 21.19 -7.14 -20.15
CA ALA A 21 21.07 -7.34 -18.72
C ALA A 21 19.62 -6.98 -18.34
N ALA A 22 18.83 -7.98 -17.97
CA ALA A 22 17.53 -7.75 -17.38
C ALA A 22 17.75 -6.90 -16.12
N GLU A 23 17.26 -5.67 -16.11
CA GLU A 23 17.25 -4.81 -14.92
C GLU A 23 16.59 -5.58 -13.78
N GLU A 24 17.35 -5.90 -12.74
CA GLU A 24 16.78 -6.41 -11.50
C GLU A 24 15.72 -5.40 -10.99
N PRO A 25 14.51 -5.84 -10.63
CA PRO A 25 13.49 -4.94 -10.13
C PRO A 25 14.04 -4.18 -8.92
N ALA A 26 14.05 -2.87 -9.01
CA ALA A 26 14.59 -1.97 -8.01
C ALA A 26 14.06 -2.36 -6.62
N LYS A 27 14.95 -2.67 -5.69
CA LYS A 27 14.61 -3.14 -4.35
C LYS A 27 13.76 -2.09 -3.65
N LYS A 28 12.52 -2.45 -3.37
CA LYS A 28 11.54 -1.58 -2.73
C LYS A 28 12.07 -1.04 -1.40
N SER A 29 12.03 0.28 -1.19
CA SER A 29 12.49 0.86 0.08
C SER A 29 11.64 0.37 1.25
N PRO A 30 12.25 -0.01 2.39
CA PRO A 30 11.50 -0.39 3.59
C PRO A 30 10.58 0.71 4.14
N LEU A 31 10.82 1.98 3.81
CA LEU A 31 9.95 3.10 4.21
C LEU A 31 8.72 3.26 3.34
N GLU A 32 8.70 2.69 2.15
CA GLU A 32 7.61 2.87 1.20
C GLU A 32 6.26 2.42 1.78
N GLY A 33 5.22 3.25 1.60
CA GLY A 33 3.90 2.99 2.13
C GLY A 33 3.34 4.15 2.96
N ILE A 34 2.26 3.91 3.66
CA ILE A 34 1.59 4.89 4.51
C ILE A 34 1.92 4.60 5.97
N TRP A 35 2.28 5.64 6.71
CA TRP A 35 2.61 5.60 8.12
C TRP A 35 1.67 6.51 8.89
N LEU A 36 1.07 6.02 9.97
CA LEU A 36 0.16 6.73 10.85
C LEU A 36 0.74 6.78 12.27
N TRP A 37 0.53 7.90 12.94
CA TRP A 37 0.78 8.04 14.36
C TRP A 37 -0.21 9.05 14.95
N SER A 38 -0.27 9.14 16.26
CA SER A 38 -1.03 10.14 16.97
C SER A 38 -0.27 10.68 18.15
N PHE A 39 -0.51 11.91 18.51
CA PHE A 39 0.05 12.53 19.71
C PHE A 39 -0.90 13.66 20.19
N THR A 40 -0.72 14.07 21.43
CA THR A 40 -1.42 15.24 21.98
C THR A 40 -0.44 16.41 22.03
N ASN A 41 -0.82 17.55 21.45
CA ASN A 41 -0.01 18.75 21.48
C ASN A 41 -0.07 19.47 22.86
N SER A 42 0.72 20.50 23.05
CA SER A 42 0.74 21.30 24.29
C SER A 42 -0.60 21.91 24.67
N ASP A 43 -1.46 22.18 23.68
CA ASP A 43 -2.77 22.79 23.87
C ASP A 43 -3.86 21.74 24.16
N GLY A 44 -3.49 20.48 24.36
CA GLY A 44 -4.40 19.37 24.62
C GLY A 44 -5.11 18.84 23.35
N GLY A 45 -4.76 19.34 22.17
CA GLY A 45 -5.33 18.91 20.90
C GLY A 45 -4.80 17.54 20.48
N HIS A 46 -5.70 16.58 20.21
CA HIS A 46 -5.33 15.28 19.66
C HIS A 46 -5.10 15.37 18.15
N LEU A 47 -3.92 14.94 17.71
CA LEU A 47 -3.47 15.01 16.33
C LEU A 47 -3.13 13.60 15.82
N ALA A 48 -3.56 13.30 14.60
CA ALA A 48 -3.35 12.00 13.95
C ALA A 48 -2.78 12.19 12.51
N PRO A 49 -1.53 12.65 12.41
CA PRO A 49 -0.89 12.85 11.12
C PRO A 49 -0.58 11.54 10.42
N ARG A 50 -0.38 11.63 9.09
CA ARG A 50 0.09 10.54 8.26
C ARG A 50 1.14 11.01 7.25
N VAL A 51 2.03 10.09 6.87
CA VAL A 51 2.98 10.29 5.76
C VAL A 51 2.85 9.13 4.79
N LYS A 52 2.79 9.45 3.49
CA LYS A 52 2.89 8.46 2.41
C LYS A 52 4.26 8.62 1.74
N PHE A 53 5.11 7.61 1.87
CA PHE A 53 6.38 7.52 1.15
C PHE A 53 6.21 6.72 -0.14
N LYS A 54 6.86 7.17 -1.20
CA LYS A 54 7.01 6.47 -2.48
C LYS A 54 8.47 6.44 -2.88
N ALA A 55 8.91 5.32 -3.43
CA ALA A 55 10.21 5.24 -4.10
C ALA A 55 10.00 5.32 -5.60
N LYS A 56 10.79 6.15 -6.28
CA LYS A 56 10.86 6.23 -7.73
C LYS A 56 12.33 6.38 -8.12
N ASP A 57 12.83 5.52 -9.00
CA ASP A 57 14.20 5.55 -9.50
C ASP A 57 15.28 5.58 -8.40
N GLY A 58 15.00 4.88 -7.28
CA GLY A 58 15.90 4.84 -6.10
C GLY A 58 15.76 6.03 -5.14
N GLU A 59 15.04 7.07 -5.51
CA GLU A 59 14.80 8.24 -4.69
C GLU A 59 13.50 8.12 -3.89
N LEU A 60 13.55 8.47 -2.59
CA LEU A 60 12.40 8.52 -1.72
C LEU A 60 11.76 9.90 -1.76
N THR A 61 10.46 9.93 -2.03
CA THR A 61 9.60 11.11 -1.91
C THR A 61 8.51 10.87 -0.88
N GLY A 62 7.93 11.91 -0.32
CA GLY A 62 6.87 11.77 0.66
C GLY A 62 5.91 12.95 0.69
N ILE A 63 4.67 12.65 1.06
CA ILE A 63 3.64 13.67 1.33
C ILE A 63 3.12 13.43 2.75
N SER A 64 3.17 14.47 3.56
CA SER A 64 2.58 14.50 4.90
C SER A 64 1.19 15.11 4.84
N ARG A 65 0.25 14.52 5.56
CA ARG A 65 -1.08 15.09 5.79
C ARG A 65 -1.31 15.17 7.30
N PHE A 66 -1.55 16.37 7.79
CA PHE A 66 -1.68 16.66 9.22
C PHE A 66 -3.15 16.78 9.66
N ARG A 67 -3.97 17.43 8.84
CA ARG A 67 -5.43 17.59 9.01
C ARG A 67 -6.11 17.39 7.67
N ALA A 68 -7.41 17.24 7.65
CA ALA A 68 -8.18 17.19 6.41
C ALA A 68 -7.86 18.43 5.55
N GLY A 69 -7.45 18.20 4.29
CA GLY A 69 -7.13 19.26 3.34
C GLY A 69 -5.75 19.90 3.45
N SER A 70 -4.93 19.58 4.47
CA SER A 70 -3.56 20.11 4.58
C SER A 70 -2.52 19.05 4.18
N GLU A 71 -1.91 19.23 3.02
CA GLU A 71 -0.79 18.41 2.57
C GLU A 71 0.49 19.24 2.53
N ALA A 72 1.58 18.66 2.92
CA ALA A 72 2.91 19.27 2.83
C ALA A 72 3.91 18.23 2.29
N PRO A 73 4.85 18.64 1.44
CA PRO A 73 5.93 17.77 1.01
C PRO A 73 6.81 17.39 2.19
N VAL A 74 7.30 16.16 2.15
CA VAL A 74 8.34 15.69 3.05
C VAL A 74 9.69 15.99 2.40
N THR A 75 10.58 16.64 3.13
CA THR A 75 11.91 17.04 2.68
C THR A 75 13.01 16.40 3.52
N ASN A 76 14.26 16.46 3.06
CA ASN A 76 15.43 15.94 3.78
C ASN A 76 15.28 14.49 4.24
N ILE A 77 14.69 13.63 3.38
CA ILE A 77 14.46 12.22 3.72
C ILE A 77 15.78 11.48 3.74
N ILE A 78 16.16 10.94 4.90
CA ILE A 78 17.30 10.06 5.07
C ILE A 78 16.84 8.75 5.65
N PHE A 79 17.20 7.65 4.98
CA PHE A 79 17.02 6.30 5.51
C PHE A 79 18.33 5.52 5.37
N LYS A 80 18.97 5.26 6.49
CA LYS A 80 20.25 4.53 6.54
C LYS A 80 20.31 3.69 7.82
N ASP A 81 20.72 2.44 7.70
CA ASP A 81 20.91 1.51 8.82
C ASP A 81 19.71 1.41 9.77
N GLY A 82 18.51 1.47 9.17
CA GLY A 82 17.25 1.48 9.92
C GLY A 82 16.90 2.80 10.59
N GLN A 83 17.78 3.82 10.53
CA GLN A 83 17.46 5.16 11.00
C GLN A 83 16.67 5.92 9.95
N VAL A 84 15.65 6.61 10.41
CA VAL A 84 14.72 7.41 9.58
C VAL A 84 14.80 8.84 10.06
N SER A 85 15.03 9.78 9.17
CA SER A 85 14.81 11.20 9.45
C SER A 85 14.20 11.90 8.24
N PHE A 86 13.37 12.89 8.49
CA PHE A 86 12.83 13.79 7.49
C PHE A 86 12.25 15.04 8.14
N ASP A 87 11.97 16.03 7.31
CA ASP A 87 11.38 17.30 7.73
C ASP A 87 10.03 17.52 7.03
N VAL A 88 9.13 18.21 7.71
CA VAL A 88 7.87 18.71 7.16
C VAL A 88 7.76 20.19 7.47
N VAL A 89 7.61 21.01 6.44
CA VAL A 89 7.37 22.46 6.59
C VAL A 89 5.89 22.72 6.40
N ARG A 90 5.29 23.43 7.35
CA ARG A 90 3.87 23.81 7.31
C ARG A 90 3.73 25.30 7.60
N ASP A 91 2.74 25.91 7.01
CA ASP A 91 2.32 27.23 7.42
C ASP A 91 1.49 27.13 8.71
N TYR A 92 1.81 27.95 9.69
CA TYR A 92 1.04 28.14 10.92
C TYR A 92 0.89 29.63 11.18
N LEU A 93 -0.32 30.16 10.96
CA LEU A 93 -0.64 31.58 11.11
C LEU A 93 0.21 32.51 10.23
N GLY A 94 0.58 32.08 9.03
CA GLY A 94 1.40 32.83 8.09
C GLY A 94 2.93 32.66 8.29
N GLU A 95 3.35 31.87 9.27
CA GLU A 95 4.75 31.59 9.55
C GLU A 95 5.11 30.12 9.23
N PRO A 96 6.28 29.86 8.60
CA PRO A 96 6.71 28.52 8.33
C PRO A 96 7.20 27.81 9.60
N VAL A 97 6.53 26.73 9.96
CA VAL A 97 6.93 25.85 11.07
C VAL A 97 7.58 24.59 10.51
N VAL A 98 8.84 24.38 10.84
CA VAL A 98 9.56 23.16 10.49
C VAL A 98 9.39 22.13 11.60
N THR A 99 8.96 20.94 11.22
CA THR A 99 8.86 19.80 12.12
C THR A 99 9.85 18.73 11.68
N HIS A 100 10.76 18.35 12.58
CA HIS A 100 11.77 17.34 12.36
C HIS A 100 11.32 15.99 12.95
N TYR A 101 11.41 14.94 12.16
CA TYR A 101 11.13 13.57 12.55
C TYR A 101 12.42 12.78 12.56
N ARG A 102 12.72 12.09 13.67
CA ARG A 102 13.90 11.24 13.80
C ARG A 102 13.55 9.98 14.58
N GLY A 103 13.83 8.81 14.02
CA GLY A 103 13.48 7.54 14.66
C GLY A 103 14.17 6.35 14.04
N LYS A 104 13.83 5.18 14.54
CA LYS A 104 14.33 3.90 14.07
C LYS A 104 13.17 3.03 13.57
N LEU A 105 13.31 2.52 12.35
CA LEU A 105 12.41 1.54 11.76
C LEU A 105 12.68 0.16 12.38
N ASN A 106 11.62 -0.49 12.85
CA ASN A 106 11.63 -1.86 13.31
C ASN A 106 10.38 -2.58 12.74
N GLY A 107 10.57 -3.34 11.68
CA GLY A 107 9.49 -4.03 10.98
C GLY A 107 8.45 -3.04 10.42
N THR A 108 7.25 -3.03 10.99
CA THR A 108 6.14 -2.17 10.60
C THR A 108 5.92 -0.97 11.53
N ALA A 109 6.86 -0.70 12.41
CA ALA A 109 6.81 0.44 13.35
C ALA A 109 8.05 1.33 13.22
N ILE A 110 7.87 2.64 13.40
CA ILE A 110 8.96 3.59 13.60
C ILE A 110 8.79 4.20 14.98
N LYS A 111 9.84 4.15 15.80
CA LYS A 111 9.88 4.79 17.12
C LYS A 111 10.96 5.84 17.18
N GLY A 112 10.63 6.99 17.75
CA GLY A 112 11.55 8.11 17.82
C GLY A 112 10.98 9.36 18.46
N LYS A 113 11.40 10.51 17.96
CA LYS A 113 10.96 11.83 18.42
C LYS A 113 10.55 12.72 17.27
N ILE A 114 9.59 13.58 17.55
CA ILE A 114 9.14 14.69 16.72
C ILE A 114 9.59 15.96 17.43
N THR A 115 10.31 16.82 16.73
CA THR A 115 10.73 18.13 17.25
C THR A 115 10.12 19.20 16.37
N SER A 116 9.36 20.11 16.96
CA SER A 116 8.74 21.25 16.27
C SER A 116 9.04 22.52 17.02
N THR A 117 9.33 23.60 16.31
CA THR A 117 9.49 24.93 16.92
C THR A 117 8.34 25.79 16.44
N ALA A 118 7.47 26.17 17.36
CA ALA A 118 6.36 27.08 17.13
C ALA A 118 6.45 28.23 18.11
N ASN A 119 6.22 29.48 17.66
CA ASN A 119 6.31 30.68 18.49
C ASN A 119 7.63 30.83 19.25
N GLY A 120 8.75 30.37 18.66
CA GLY A 120 10.07 30.41 19.28
C GLY A 120 10.33 29.34 20.35
N GLU A 121 9.34 28.53 20.70
CA GLU A 121 9.47 27.44 21.66
C GLU A 121 9.63 26.09 20.97
N GLN A 122 10.64 25.33 21.39
CA GLN A 122 10.86 23.97 20.92
C GLN A 122 9.99 23.01 21.70
N GLN A 123 9.21 22.20 20.98
CA GLN A 123 8.38 21.15 21.54
C GLN A 123 8.86 19.78 21.03
N ILE A 124 8.91 18.80 21.93
CA ILE A 124 9.36 17.45 21.60
C ILE A 124 8.25 16.47 21.99
N TYR A 125 7.87 15.63 21.02
CA TYR A 125 6.87 14.57 21.19
C TYR A 125 7.45 13.20 20.89
N ASP A 126 6.84 12.17 21.46
CA ASP A 126 7.13 10.79 21.05
C ASP A 126 6.58 10.52 19.64
N TRP A 127 7.39 9.82 18.84
CA TRP A 127 7.01 9.37 17.53
C TRP A 127 6.87 7.84 17.52
N ASP A 128 5.64 7.35 17.56
CA ASP A 128 5.30 5.93 17.43
C ASP A 128 4.42 5.76 16.19
N ALA A 129 5.06 5.65 15.03
CA ALA A 129 4.34 5.49 13.78
C ALA A 129 4.21 4.01 13.42
N LYS A 130 3.04 3.65 12.92
CA LYS A 130 2.75 2.30 12.40
C LYS A 130 2.49 2.36 10.90
N ARG A 131 3.05 1.40 10.18
CA ARG A 131 2.74 1.23 8.76
C ARG A 131 1.30 0.76 8.61
N VAL A 132 0.55 1.45 7.76
CA VAL A 132 -0.75 0.96 7.31
C VAL A 132 -0.49 -0.14 6.29
N SER A 133 -1.12 -1.28 6.46
CA SER A 133 -1.10 -2.31 5.44
C SER A 133 -1.69 -1.76 4.15
N GLY A 134 -1.05 -2.02 3.02
CA GLY A 134 -1.58 -1.62 1.71
C GLY A 134 -2.99 -2.10 1.45
N ILE A 135 -3.44 -3.14 2.17
CA ILE A 135 -4.80 -3.68 2.06
C ILE A 135 -5.83 -2.93 2.91
N ASP A 136 -5.41 -2.19 3.94
CA ASP A 136 -6.34 -1.49 4.84
C ASP A 136 -7.11 -0.40 4.09
N GLY A 137 -8.40 -0.36 4.32
CA GLY A 137 -9.28 0.66 3.75
C GLY A 137 -10.56 0.09 3.15
N VAL A 138 -11.24 0.95 2.40
CA VAL A 138 -12.50 0.62 1.73
C VAL A 138 -12.21 0.28 0.27
N TRP A 139 -12.76 -0.82 -0.19
CA TRP A 139 -12.63 -1.32 -1.56
C TRP A 139 -14.00 -1.43 -2.21
N LYS A 140 -14.12 -0.97 -3.44
CA LYS A 140 -15.38 -0.98 -4.22
C LYS A 140 -15.18 -1.69 -5.54
N TRP A 141 -16.18 -2.43 -5.93
CA TRP A 141 -16.26 -3.07 -7.25
C TRP A 141 -17.72 -3.27 -7.66
N THR A 142 -17.92 -3.56 -8.92
CA THR A 142 -19.22 -3.83 -9.50
C THR A 142 -19.27 -5.26 -10.00
N VAL A 143 -20.34 -5.96 -9.73
CA VAL A 143 -20.60 -7.31 -10.24
C VAL A 143 -21.81 -7.27 -11.16
N THR A 144 -21.67 -7.80 -12.36
CA THR A 144 -22.79 -7.97 -13.29
C THR A 144 -23.30 -9.41 -13.22
N VAL A 145 -24.57 -9.60 -12.88
CA VAL A 145 -25.24 -10.89 -12.82
C VAL A 145 -26.46 -10.85 -13.73
N GLY A 146 -26.32 -11.43 -14.90
CA GLY A 146 -27.34 -11.29 -15.97
C GLY A 146 -27.43 -9.82 -16.42
N GLU A 147 -28.61 -9.24 -16.34
CA GLU A 147 -28.86 -7.83 -16.68
C GLU A 147 -28.70 -6.87 -15.49
N TRP A 148 -28.37 -7.39 -14.29
CA TRP A 148 -28.27 -6.62 -13.06
C TRP A 148 -26.85 -6.29 -12.72
N THR A 149 -26.60 -5.03 -12.41
CA THR A 149 -25.33 -4.52 -11.91
C THR A 149 -25.46 -4.26 -10.42
N ILE A 150 -24.53 -4.80 -9.63
CA ILE A 150 -24.53 -4.71 -8.17
C ILE A 150 -23.22 -4.05 -7.72
N ASP A 151 -23.35 -2.88 -7.13
CA ASP A 151 -22.22 -2.23 -6.46
C ASP A 151 -21.93 -2.92 -5.14
N SER A 152 -20.69 -3.28 -4.95
CA SER A 152 -20.20 -3.97 -3.78
C SER A 152 -19.11 -3.16 -3.10
N ARG A 153 -19.03 -3.28 -1.78
CA ARG A 153 -18.02 -2.59 -0.96
C ARG A 153 -17.58 -3.47 0.19
N VAL A 154 -16.25 -3.54 0.42
CA VAL A 154 -15.68 -4.19 1.60
C VAL A 154 -14.74 -3.22 2.31
N THR A 155 -14.80 -3.19 3.63
CA THR A 155 -13.78 -2.53 4.46
C THR A 155 -12.85 -3.61 4.98
N LEU A 156 -11.55 -3.48 4.72
CA LEU A 156 -10.52 -4.44 5.10
C LEU A 156 -9.53 -3.81 6.08
N LYS A 157 -9.05 -4.63 7.03
CA LYS A 157 -8.00 -4.27 7.97
C LYS A 157 -7.11 -5.48 8.23
N ALA A 158 -5.80 -5.31 8.05
CA ALA A 158 -4.81 -6.34 8.34
C ALA A 158 -4.13 -6.11 9.70
N ASP A 159 -3.89 -7.20 10.41
CA ASP A 159 -3.03 -7.29 11.58
C ASP A 159 -2.06 -8.45 11.34
N GLY A 160 -0.83 -8.11 10.94
CA GLY A 160 0.09 -9.10 10.38
C GLY A 160 -0.49 -9.77 9.13
N GLU A 161 -0.56 -11.09 9.14
CA GLU A 161 -1.17 -11.88 8.04
C GLU A 161 -2.69 -12.06 8.20
N LYS A 162 -3.25 -11.72 9.37
CA LYS A 162 -4.69 -11.83 9.62
C LYS A 162 -5.43 -10.67 8.98
N LEU A 163 -6.46 -10.97 8.20
CA LEU A 163 -7.33 -9.99 7.57
C LEU A 163 -8.71 -10.03 8.23
N THR A 164 -9.21 -8.88 8.63
CA THR A 164 -10.54 -8.67 9.19
C THR A 164 -11.28 -7.63 8.37
N GLY A 165 -12.59 -7.57 8.49
CA GLY A 165 -13.37 -6.56 7.78
C GLY A 165 -14.85 -6.87 7.69
N LYS A 166 -15.56 -6.02 6.92
CA LYS A 166 -16.99 -6.12 6.68
C LYS A 166 -17.31 -5.89 5.21
N LEU A 167 -18.08 -6.80 4.63
CA LEU A 167 -18.65 -6.65 3.29
C LEU A 167 -20.04 -6.01 3.43
N ALA A 168 -20.32 -4.97 2.67
CA ALA A 168 -21.64 -4.36 2.64
C ALA A 168 -22.69 -5.38 2.16
N GLY A 169 -23.65 -5.68 3.00
CA GLY A 169 -24.65 -6.73 2.78
C GLY A 169 -25.99 -6.24 2.26
N GLY A 170 -26.10 -4.97 1.86
CA GLY A 170 -27.35 -4.38 1.38
C GLY A 170 -28.42 -4.35 2.48
N ARG A 171 -29.64 -4.83 2.18
CA ARG A 171 -30.75 -4.78 3.14
C ARG A 171 -30.56 -5.61 4.41
N GLY A 172 -29.61 -6.57 4.40
CA GLY A 172 -29.29 -7.45 5.54
C GLY A 172 -28.23 -6.90 6.49
N GLY A 173 -27.73 -5.68 6.27
CA GLY A 173 -26.61 -5.11 7.02
C GLY A 173 -25.26 -5.63 6.57
N ASP A 174 -24.19 -5.17 7.23
CA ASP A 174 -22.83 -5.56 6.91
C ASP A 174 -22.53 -6.99 7.38
N LEU A 175 -21.81 -7.74 6.54
CA LEU A 175 -21.41 -9.13 6.78
C LEU A 175 -19.95 -9.17 7.21
N ASP A 176 -19.64 -9.87 8.28
CA ASP A 176 -18.26 -10.07 8.71
C ASP A 176 -17.51 -10.97 7.73
N ILE A 177 -16.24 -10.66 7.48
CA ILE A 177 -15.38 -11.58 6.76
C ILE A 177 -14.81 -12.63 7.71
N HIS A 178 -14.65 -13.85 7.21
CA HIS A 178 -14.13 -15.00 7.93
C HIS A 178 -12.87 -15.52 7.28
N ARG A 179 -11.99 -16.19 8.06
CA ARG A 179 -10.75 -16.81 7.58
C ARG A 179 -9.86 -15.88 6.76
N GLY A 180 -9.96 -14.56 7.01
CA GLY A 180 -9.25 -13.55 6.25
C GLY A 180 -7.72 -13.68 6.41
N LYS A 181 -7.01 -13.65 5.27
CA LYS A 181 -5.54 -13.69 5.20
C LYS A 181 -5.03 -12.67 4.18
N PHE A 182 -3.94 -12.00 4.54
CA PHE A 182 -3.20 -11.12 3.65
C PHE A 182 -1.71 -11.41 3.78
N LYS A 183 -1.12 -11.96 2.73
CA LYS A 183 0.30 -12.29 2.69
C LYS A 183 0.85 -12.08 1.29
N GLU A 184 2.02 -11.46 1.16
CA GLU A 184 2.71 -11.25 -0.13
C GLU A 184 1.78 -10.64 -1.19
N ASN A 185 1.01 -9.63 -0.79
CA ASN A 185 -0.02 -9.00 -1.61
C ASN A 185 -1.18 -9.92 -2.04
N ARG A 186 -1.26 -11.14 -1.52
CA ARG A 186 -2.39 -12.04 -1.77
C ARG A 186 -3.46 -11.81 -0.72
N VAL A 187 -4.68 -11.67 -1.19
CA VAL A 187 -5.89 -11.44 -0.39
C VAL A 187 -6.75 -12.67 -0.44
N TYR A 188 -7.16 -13.15 0.72
CA TYR A 188 -8.12 -14.23 0.87
C TYR A 188 -9.09 -13.92 2.00
N PHE A 189 -10.38 -14.10 1.78
CA PHE A 189 -11.39 -14.11 2.83
C PHE A 189 -12.68 -14.81 2.36
N GLU A 190 -13.50 -15.18 3.33
CA GLU A 190 -14.81 -15.79 3.13
C GLU A 190 -15.89 -14.90 3.72
N VAL A 191 -17.08 -14.94 3.12
CA VAL A 191 -18.28 -14.26 3.64
C VAL A 191 -19.45 -15.22 3.59
N GLU A 192 -20.10 -15.42 4.73
CA GLU A 192 -21.34 -16.20 4.80
C GLU A 192 -22.54 -15.30 4.51
N ARG A 193 -23.44 -15.79 3.69
CA ARG A 193 -24.74 -15.17 3.39
C ARG A 193 -25.86 -16.13 3.71
N ARG A 194 -27.02 -15.58 4.00
CA ARG A 194 -28.29 -16.33 4.08
C ARG A 194 -29.27 -15.79 3.06
N ASN A 195 -29.94 -16.66 2.33
CA ASN A 195 -31.04 -16.26 1.47
C ASN A 195 -32.33 -16.05 2.31
N ARG A 196 -33.44 -15.71 1.62
CA ARG A 196 -34.73 -15.50 2.28
C ARG A 196 -35.26 -16.75 2.93
N ASP A 197 -34.90 -17.92 2.45
CA ASP A 197 -35.33 -19.23 2.95
C ASP A 197 -34.43 -19.75 4.08
N GLY A 198 -33.43 -18.94 4.51
CA GLY A 198 -32.51 -19.28 5.57
C GLY A 198 -31.32 -20.16 5.15
N GLU A 199 -31.25 -20.56 3.88
CA GLU A 199 -30.14 -21.35 3.36
C GLU A 199 -28.83 -20.56 3.39
N LYS A 200 -27.78 -21.19 3.88
CA LYS A 200 -26.47 -20.60 3.93
C LYS A 200 -25.72 -20.77 2.60
N SER A 201 -25.03 -19.74 2.21
CA SER A 201 -24.03 -19.78 1.13
C SER A 201 -22.75 -19.08 1.56
N THR A 202 -21.63 -19.50 1.00
CA THR A 202 -20.34 -18.91 1.28
C THR A 202 -19.77 -18.34 -0.01
N ASN A 203 -19.36 -17.09 0.04
CA ASN A 203 -18.57 -16.47 -1.02
C ASN A 203 -17.11 -16.49 -0.60
N VAL A 204 -16.24 -17.04 -1.42
CA VAL A 204 -14.78 -17.13 -1.20
C VAL A 204 -14.09 -16.17 -2.15
N TYR A 205 -13.44 -15.16 -1.60
CA TYR A 205 -12.69 -14.14 -2.34
C TYR A 205 -11.20 -14.47 -2.37
N ARG A 206 -10.58 -14.41 -3.55
CA ARG A 206 -9.15 -14.58 -3.76
C ARG A 206 -8.67 -13.51 -4.72
N GLY A 207 -7.61 -12.78 -4.36
CA GLY A 207 -7.10 -11.72 -5.21
C GLY A 207 -5.65 -11.37 -4.91
N LYS A 208 -5.12 -10.47 -5.73
CA LYS A 208 -3.79 -9.88 -5.57
C LYS A 208 -3.94 -8.37 -5.52
N LEU A 209 -3.34 -7.78 -4.50
CA LEU A 209 -3.22 -6.33 -4.33
C LEU A 209 -2.09 -5.80 -5.19
N ASP A 210 -2.38 -4.76 -5.98
CA ASP A 210 -1.40 -3.97 -6.70
C ASP A 210 -1.77 -2.47 -6.59
N GLY A 211 -1.03 -1.75 -5.77
CA GLY A 211 -1.33 -0.34 -5.47
C GLY A 211 -2.74 -0.16 -4.88
N ASP A 212 -3.58 0.55 -5.60
CA ASP A 212 -4.97 0.84 -5.23
C ASP A 212 -5.99 -0.05 -5.96
N LYS A 213 -5.55 -1.22 -6.44
CA LYS A 213 -6.41 -2.24 -7.08
C LYS A 213 -6.23 -3.61 -6.45
N ILE A 214 -7.32 -4.37 -6.35
CA ILE A 214 -7.29 -5.81 -6.06
C ILE A 214 -7.93 -6.50 -7.27
N THR A 215 -7.19 -7.40 -7.90
CA THR A 215 -7.71 -8.23 -9.01
C THR A 215 -7.75 -9.69 -8.60
N GLY A 216 -8.80 -10.37 -8.96
CA GLY A 216 -8.95 -11.77 -8.58
C GLY A 216 -10.31 -12.36 -8.93
N THR A 217 -10.74 -13.31 -8.14
CA THR A 217 -12.03 -13.99 -8.33
C THR A 217 -12.76 -14.15 -7.01
N PHE A 218 -14.08 -14.25 -7.08
CA PHE A 218 -14.86 -14.80 -5.98
C PHE A 218 -15.74 -15.95 -6.47
N THR A 219 -15.83 -17.00 -5.66
CA THR A 219 -16.64 -18.18 -5.92
C THR A 219 -17.78 -18.22 -4.92
N SER A 220 -19.02 -18.31 -5.40
CA SER A 220 -20.21 -18.48 -4.56
C SER A 220 -20.65 -19.95 -4.54
N THR A 221 -21.02 -20.45 -3.36
CA THR A 221 -21.61 -21.80 -3.20
C THR A 221 -23.12 -21.80 -3.37
N PHE A 222 -23.73 -20.66 -3.73
CA PHE A 222 -25.17 -20.55 -3.89
C PHE A 222 -25.65 -21.21 -5.19
N ARG A 223 -26.52 -22.23 -5.09
CA ARG A 223 -27.14 -23.04 -6.15
C ARG A 223 -26.18 -23.83 -7.03
N GLU A 224 -25.10 -23.22 -7.46
CA GLU A 224 -24.00 -23.81 -8.25
C GLU A 224 -22.73 -23.04 -7.95
N TYR A 225 -21.57 -23.72 -7.99
CA TYR A 225 -20.28 -23.07 -7.83
C TYR A 225 -20.01 -22.15 -9.02
N ARG A 226 -20.35 -20.86 -8.84
CA ARG A 226 -20.08 -19.83 -9.86
C ARG A 226 -18.88 -19.00 -9.42
N THR A 227 -17.93 -18.90 -10.31
CA THR A 227 -16.75 -18.03 -10.16
C THR A 227 -16.96 -16.78 -11.00
N ASN A 228 -16.78 -15.63 -10.40
CA ASN A 228 -16.86 -14.31 -11.03
C ASN A 228 -15.54 -13.58 -10.82
N GLU A 229 -15.24 -12.65 -11.71
CA GLU A 229 -14.11 -11.74 -11.53
C GLU A 229 -14.37 -10.78 -10.37
N TRP A 230 -13.30 -10.40 -9.68
CA TRP A 230 -13.32 -9.46 -8.59
C TRP A 230 -12.22 -8.43 -8.79
N ASP A 231 -12.61 -7.30 -9.37
CA ASP A 231 -11.74 -6.17 -9.64
C ASP A 231 -12.18 -5.00 -8.77
N ALA A 232 -11.53 -4.86 -7.61
CA ALA A 232 -11.87 -3.83 -6.66
C ALA A 232 -10.85 -2.69 -6.72
N ALA A 233 -11.36 -1.46 -6.68
CA ALA A 233 -10.58 -0.24 -6.53
C ALA A 233 -10.71 0.30 -5.11
N ARG A 234 -9.64 0.94 -4.62
CA ARG A 234 -9.68 1.65 -3.34
C ARG A 234 -10.67 2.80 -3.44
N ALA A 235 -11.56 2.90 -2.47
CA ALA A 235 -12.40 4.07 -2.30
C ALA A 235 -11.62 5.14 -1.53
N ASP A 236 -11.67 6.38 -2.02
CA ASP A 236 -11.11 7.57 -1.35
C ASP A 236 -11.89 7.94 -0.08
#